data_2337794f0453f062c25fbee0f1c05e3e
#
_entry.id   2337794f0453f062c25fbee0f1c05e3e
#
_cell.length_a   1.000
_cell.length_b   1.000
_cell.length_c   1.000
_cell.angle_alpha   90.00
_cell.angle_beta   90.00
_cell.angle_gamma   90.00
#
_symmetry.space_group_name_H-M   'P 1'
#
loop_
_entity.id
_entity.type
_entity.pdbx_description
1 polymer ?
#
loop_
_entity_poly.entity_id
_entity_poly.type
_entity_poly.pdbx_seq_one_letter_code
_entity_poly.pdbx_strand_id
1 'polypeptide(L)'
;MSAADELRRALAVVDLTRLERPDDAGAIDALAAKAVTGAGRVAAICVYPEWIERVLGPGVPVAAVANFPAGEDDPDLAAREARAAVAAGAAEIDVVVPWPAFLAGDETAIARTVAATRAAIGDGIGLKAILETGSLGGADAIRRAGEQALGAGADFLKTSTGKVGPGASLEATRVLLEVVRDAGRGAVKASGGIRTAEQAAEYLALADEVMGAGWATPERFRIGASSLVDDLLARLDAA
;
A
#
# COMPACT_ATOMS: atom_id res chain seq x y z
N MET A 1 -10.89 -15.03 19.15
CA MET A 1 -9.53 -15.05 18.60
C MET A 1 -8.57 -14.78 19.76
N SER A 2 -7.46 -15.48 19.91
CA SER A 2 -6.48 -15.17 20.97
C SER A 2 -5.69 -13.90 20.62
N ALA A 3 -5.05 -13.27 21.63
CA ALA A 3 -4.21 -12.09 21.36
C ALA A 3 -3.06 -12.43 20.39
N ALA A 4 -2.47 -13.63 20.49
CA ALA A 4 -1.45 -14.07 19.56
C ALA A 4 -1.98 -14.26 18.12
N ASP A 5 -3.24 -14.69 17.94
CA ASP A 5 -3.85 -14.81 16.61
C ASP A 5 -4.10 -13.43 15.98
N GLU A 6 -4.48 -12.44 16.79
CA GLU A 6 -4.65 -11.05 16.33
C GLU A 6 -3.33 -10.44 15.89
N LEU A 7 -2.26 -10.66 16.64
CA LEU A 7 -0.91 -10.20 16.25
C LEU A 7 -0.42 -10.87 14.96
N ARG A 8 -0.66 -12.20 14.79
CA ARG A 8 -0.32 -12.90 13.54
C ARG A 8 -1.15 -12.42 12.37
N ARG A 9 -2.45 -12.12 12.59
CA ARG A 9 -3.32 -11.51 11.57
C ARG A 9 -2.78 -10.15 11.14
N ALA A 10 -2.38 -9.32 12.09
CA ALA A 10 -1.76 -8.03 11.79
C ALA A 10 -0.46 -8.19 10.99
N LEU A 11 0.42 -9.12 11.38
CA LEU A 11 1.68 -9.41 10.67
C LEU A 11 1.42 -9.83 9.21
N ALA A 12 0.43 -10.70 9.00
CA ALA A 12 0.12 -11.24 7.69
C ALA A 12 -0.34 -10.19 6.65
N VAL A 13 -0.87 -9.05 7.11
CA VAL A 13 -1.33 -7.96 6.21
C VAL A 13 -0.31 -6.83 6.06
N VAL A 14 0.90 -6.95 6.64
CA VAL A 14 1.92 -5.90 6.52
C VAL A 14 2.58 -5.94 5.15
N ASP A 15 2.63 -4.79 4.47
CA ASP A 15 3.62 -4.49 3.45
C ASP A 15 4.85 -3.89 4.17
N LEU A 16 5.88 -4.71 4.42
CA LEU A 16 7.10 -4.29 5.10
C LEU A 16 7.87 -3.33 4.22
N THR A 17 7.86 -2.06 4.60
CA THR A 17 8.20 -0.95 3.71
C THR A 17 9.50 -0.26 4.12
N ARG A 18 10.40 -0.05 3.15
CA ARG A 18 11.55 0.83 3.30
C ARG A 18 11.73 1.68 2.04
N LEU A 19 11.49 2.98 2.19
CA LEU A 19 11.51 3.99 1.12
C LEU A 19 12.35 5.19 1.56
N GLU A 20 13.60 4.95 1.97
CA GLU A 20 14.54 6.00 2.33
C GLU A 20 15.46 6.32 1.14
N ARG A 21 15.93 7.57 1.07
CA ARG A 21 16.96 8.03 0.12
C ARG A 21 17.86 9.06 0.79
N PRO A 22 19.18 8.87 0.81
CA PRO A 22 19.87 7.66 0.37
C PRO A 22 19.56 6.45 1.26
N ASP A 23 19.75 5.25 0.73
CA ASP A 23 19.63 4.00 1.47
C ASP A 23 20.87 3.12 1.23
N ASP A 24 21.05 2.07 2.05
CA ASP A 24 22.20 1.18 1.95
C ASP A 24 21.78 -0.30 1.86
N ALA A 25 22.67 -1.09 1.26
CA ALA A 25 22.44 -2.49 1.01
C ALA A 25 22.24 -3.32 2.30
N GLY A 26 22.93 -2.97 3.38
CA GLY A 26 22.80 -3.69 4.67
C GLY A 26 21.42 -3.47 5.30
N ALA A 27 20.88 -2.25 5.20
CA ALA A 27 19.53 -1.95 5.67
C ALA A 27 18.45 -2.68 4.85
N ILE A 28 18.67 -2.84 3.54
CA ILE A 28 17.77 -3.61 2.67
C ILE A 28 17.85 -5.10 2.96
N ASP A 29 19.05 -5.67 3.22
CA ASP A 29 19.19 -7.07 3.64
C ASP A 29 18.50 -7.34 4.99
N ALA A 30 18.63 -6.41 5.94
CA ALA A 30 17.94 -6.50 7.22
C ALA A 30 16.41 -6.44 7.07
N LEU A 31 15.89 -5.63 6.13
CA LEU A 31 14.47 -5.60 5.78
C LEU A 31 14.02 -6.97 5.24
N ALA A 32 14.73 -7.51 4.26
CA ALA A 32 14.41 -8.79 3.64
C ALA A 32 14.41 -9.94 4.68
N ALA A 33 15.36 -9.96 5.60
CA ALA A 33 15.45 -10.96 6.67
C ALA A 33 14.23 -10.94 7.62
N LYS A 34 13.57 -9.79 7.79
CA LYS A 34 12.36 -9.66 8.62
C LYS A 34 11.07 -10.10 7.93
N ALA A 35 11.08 -10.34 6.63
CA ALA A 35 9.87 -10.63 5.87
C ALA A 35 9.26 -12.01 6.19
N VAL A 36 10.10 -12.96 6.63
CA VAL A 36 9.68 -14.31 7.04
C VAL A 36 10.31 -14.63 8.40
N THR A 37 9.48 -14.95 9.36
CA THR A 37 9.87 -15.23 10.75
C THR A 37 9.23 -16.51 11.26
N GLY A 38 9.61 -16.97 12.44
CA GLY A 38 8.94 -18.08 13.14
C GLY A 38 7.46 -17.80 13.46
N ALA A 39 7.08 -16.53 13.55
CA ALA A 39 5.70 -16.11 13.83
C ALA A 39 4.81 -16.05 12.55
N GLY A 40 5.42 -16.08 11.37
CA GLY A 40 4.73 -15.98 10.08
C GLY A 40 5.50 -15.12 9.08
N ARG A 41 4.82 -14.73 8.00
CA ARG A 41 5.37 -13.88 6.93
C ARG A 41 4.54 -12.61 6.77
N VAL A 42 5.17 -11.55 6.29
CA VAL A 42 4.48 -10.33 5.84
C VAL A 42 3.81 -10.55 4.48
N ALA A 43 2.87 -9.67 4.11
CA ALA A 43 2.16 -9.76 2.82
C ALA A 43 3.07 -9.44 1.63
N ALA A 44 3.92 -8.42 1.76
CA ALA A 44 4.86 -8.01 0.73
C ALA A 44 6.06 -7.27 1.35
N ILE A 45 7.15 -7.13 0.57
CA ILE A 45 8.23 -6.16 0.83
C ILE A 45 8.03 -5.01 -0.15
N CYS A 46 8.01 -3.77 0.34
CA CYS A 46 7.81 -2.57 -0.48
C CYS A 46 9.07 -1.70 -0.47
N VAL A 47 9.68 -1.51 -1.65
CA VAL A 47 10.95 -0.81 -1.82
C VAL A 47 10.95 0.11 -3.05
N TYR A 48 12.00 0.92 -3.19
CA TYR A 48 12.30 1.59 -4.46
C TYR A 48 12.74 0.57 -5.54
N PRO A 49 12.55 0.87 -6.84
CA PRO A 49 12.87 -0.06 -7.93
C PRO A 49 14.31 -0.57 -7.93
N GLU A 50 15.26 0.24 -7.53
CA GLU A 50 16.69 -0.14 -7.47
C GLU A 50 17.02 -1.25 -6.48
N TRP A 51 16.11 -1.58 -5.57
CA TRP A 51 16.29 -2.59 -4.53
C TRP A 51 15.51 -3.89 -4.77
N ILE A 52 14.73 -3.99 -5.85
CA ILE A 52 13.86 -5.15 -6.13
C ILE A 52 14.64 -6.45 -6.12
N GLU A 53 15.70 -6.56 -6.93
CA GLU A 53 16.50 -7.79 -7.09
C GLU A 53 17.07 -8.27 -5.75
N ARG A 54 17.41 -7.33 -4.84
CA ARG A 54 18.01 -7.64 -3.56
C ARG A 54 17.02 -8.25 -2.55
N VAL A 55 15.72 -8.01 -2.71
CA VAL A 55 14.67 -8.48 -1.79
C VAL A 55 13.83 -9.63 -2.32
N LEU A 56 14.16 -10.20 -3.48
CA LEU A 56 13.43 -11.34 -4.07
C LEU A 56 13.60 -12.67 -3.29
N GLY A 57 14.67 -12.80 -2.49
CA GLY A 57 15.08 -14.04 -1.83
C GLY A 57 14.07 -14.66 -0.85
N PRO A 58 13.36 -13.91 0.01
CA PRO A 58 12.45 -14.46 1.03
C PRO A 58 11.22 -15.19 0.51
N GLY A 59 10.88 -15.07 -0.79
CA GLY A 59 9.71 -15.72 -1.37
C GLY A 59 8.37 -15.10 -0.93
N VAL A 60 8.38 -13.81 -0.55
CA VAL A 60 7.19 -12.96 -0.41
C VAL A 60 7.09 -12.03 -1.62
N PRO A 61 5.88 -11.57 -2.00
CA PRO A 61 5.72 -10.60 -3.09
C PRO A 61 6.57 -9.34 -2.87
N VAL A 62 7.16 -8.81 -3.95
CA VAL A 62 7.85 -7.52 -3.92
C VAL A 62 6.97 -6.48 -4.56
N ALA A 63 6.65 -5.43 -3.81
CA ALA A 63 6.00 -4.23 -4.29
C ALA A 63 7.04 -3.14 -4.57
N ALA A 64 6.92 -2.44 -5.69
CA ALA A 64 7.78 -1.30 -6.01
C ALA A 64 6.95 -0.04 -6.23
N VAL A 65 7.52 1.11 -5.87
CA VAL A 65 6.86 2.40 -6.08
C VAL A 65 7.14 2.94 -7.49
N ALA A 66 6.15 3.67 -8.05
CA ALA A 66 6.26 4.41 -9.31
C ALA A 66 5.65 5.81 -9.17
N ASN A 67 6.13 6.76 -9.93
CA ASN A 67 5.74 8.18 -9.85
C ASN A 67 5.87 8.76 -8.43
N PHE A 68 6.85 8.26 -7.68
CA PHE A 68 6.94 8.41 -6.23
C PHE A 68 8.08 9.33 -5.79
N PRO A 69 7.88 10.23 -4.80
CA PRO A 69 6.63 10.45 -4.06
C PRO A 69 5.75 11.56 -4.65
N ALA A 70 6.17 12.23 -5.72
CA ALA A 70 5.60 13.50 -6.16
C ALA A 70 4.18 13.40 -6.76
N GLY A 71 3.85 12.30 -7.44
CA GLY A 71 2.58 12.19 -8.14
C GLY A 71 2.50 13.17 -9.32
N GLU A 72 3.52 13.16 -10.16
CA GLU A 72 3.59 14.01 -11.37
C GLU A 72 2.44 13.68 -12.32
N ASP A 73 1.90 14.69 -13.00
CA ASP A 73 0.89 14.49 -14.06
C ASP A 73 1.58 14.09 -15.37
N ASP A 74 2.29 12.99 -15.33
CA ASP A 74 2.95 12.33 -16.46
C ASP A 74 2.61 10.83 -16.48
N PRO A 75 1.50 10.43 -17.11
CA PRO A 75 1.11 9.02 -17.21
C PRO A 75 2.15 8.13 -17.90
N ASP A 76 2.92 8.70 -18.84
CA ASP A 76 3.97 7.95 -19.56
C ASP A 76 5.17 7.68 -18.64
N LEU A 77 5.54 8.62 -17.77
CA LEU A 77 6.56 8.41 -16.74
C LEU A 77 6.13 7.28 -15.80
N ALA A 78 4.94 7.36 -15.23
CA ALA A 78 4.40 6.34 -14.34
C ALA A 78 4.40 4.95 -14.99
N ALA A 79 3.96 4.85 -16.24
CA ALA A 79 3.93 3.62 -17.03
C ALA A 79 5.33 3.05 -17.30
N ARG A 80 6.32 3.91 -17.64
CA ARG A 80 7.71 3.49 -17.88
C ARG A 80 8.35 2.96 -16.61
N GLU A 81 8.20 3.67 -15.48
CA GLU A 81 8.76 3.24 -14.19
C GLU A 81 8.13 1.93 -13.71
N ALA A 82 6.80 1.80 -13.80
CA ALA A 82 6.10 0.57 -13.45
C ALA A 82 6.55 -0.63 -14.29
N ARG A 83 6.68 -0.45 -15.62
CA ARG A 83 7.17 -1.52 -16.51
C ARG A 83 8.59 -1.94 -16.17
N ALA A 84 9.48 -0.99 -15.88
CA ALA A 84 10.85 -1.28 -15.48
C ALA A 84 10.90 -2.06 -14.15
N ALA A 85 10.06 -1.68 -13.18
CA ALA A 85 9.98 -2.39 -11.91
C ALA A 85 9.46 -3.84 -12.07
N VAL A 86 8.46 -4.07 -12.92
CA VAL A 86 7.97 -5.42 -13.23
C VAL A 86 9.06 -6.25 -13.93
N ALA A 87 9.80 -5.65 -14.86
CA ALA A 87 10.92 -6.32 -15.54
C ALA A 87 12.05 -6.71 -14.55
N ALA A 88 12.24 -5.96 -13.47
CA ALA A 88 13.15 -6.28 -12.38
C ALA A 88 12.62 -7.31 -11.37
N GLY A 89 11.36 -7.76 -11.50
CA GLY A 89 10.77 -8.81 -10.68
C GLY A 89 9.72 -8.35 -9.65
N ALA A 90 9.25 -7.10 -9.72
CA ALA A 90 8.14 -6.68 -8.88
C ALA A 90 6.84 -7.44 -9.22
N ALA A 91 6.16 -7.95 -8.21
CA ALA A 91 4.85 -8.58 -8.29
C ALA A 91 3.70 -7.58 -8.11
N GLU A 92 3.99 -6.43 -7.53
CA GLU A 92 3.01 -5.38 -7.24
C GLU A 92 3.63 -4.00 -7.50
N ILE A 93 2.82 -3.05 -7.97
CA ILE A 93 3.23 -1.66 -8.20
C ILE A 93 2.36 -0.72 -7.35
N ASP A 94 3.01 0.12 -6.54
CA ASP A 94 2.38 1.19 -5.78
C ASP A 94 2.61 2.53 -6.53
N VAL A 95 1.68 2.95 -7.39
CA VAL A 95 1.81 4.18 -8.19
C VAL A 95 1.20 5.37 -7.47
N VAL A 96 1.91 6.51 -7.40
CA VAL A 96 1.33 7.76 -6.90
C VAL A 96 0.52 8.41 -8.02
N VAL A 97 -0.76 8.69 -7.73
CA VAL A 97 -1.62 9.40 -8.67
C VAL A 97 -1.32 10.90 -8.67
N PRO A 98 -1.62 11.65 -9.74
CA PRO A 98 -1.40 13.09 -9.81
C PRO A 98 -2.46 13.85 -9.01
N TRP A 99 -2.47 13.65 -7.68
CA TRP A 99 -3.41 14.28 -6.76
C TRP A 99 -3.35 15.82 -6.79
N PRO A 100 -2.19 16.50 -7.07
CA PRO A 100 -2.20 17.96 -7.23
C PRO A 100 -3.01 18.42 -8.45
N ALA A 101 -2.90 17.73 -9.59
CA ALA A 101 -3.68 18.04 -10.78
C ALA A 101 -5.18 17.80 -10.56
N PHE A 102 -5.53 16.70 -9.87
CA PHE A 102 -6.91 16.43 -9.46
C PHE A 102 -7.48 17.55 -8.60
N LEU A 103 -6.73 18.04 -7.59
CA LEU A 103 -7.15 19.17 -6.77
C LEU A 103 -7.23 20.49 -7.54
N ALA A 104 -6.45 20.66 -8.60
CA ALA A 104 -6.52 21.80 -9.49
C ALA A 104 -7.72 21.75 -10.47
N GLY A 105 -8.53 20.68 -10.41
CA GLY A 105 -9.76 20.52 -11.19
C GLY A 105 -9.64 19.60 -12.40
N ASP A 106 -8.50 18.92 -12.61
CA ASP A 106 -8.42 17.88 -13.66
C ASP A 106 -9.01 16.56 -13.13
N GLU A 107 -10.31 16.44 -13.28
CA GLU A 107 -11.09 15.26 -12.86
C GLU A 107 -10.70 13.96 -13.60
N THR A 108 -9.81 14.00 -14.57
CA THR A 108 -9.38 12.81 -15.33
C THR A 108 -7.94 12.38 -15.03
N ALA A 109 -7.17 13.19 -14.32
CA ALA A 109 -5.74 12.98 -14.09
C ALA A 109 -5.44 11.64 -13.43
N ILE A 110 -6.20 11.28 -12.39
CA ILE A 110 -6.05 10.00 -11.66
C ILE A 110 -6.31 8.83 -12.61
N ALA A 111 -7.44 8.85 -13.32
CA ALA A 111 -7.82 7.76 -14.21
C ALA A 111 -6.81 7.57 -15.36
N ARG A 112 -6.29 8.66 -15.95
CA ARG A 112 -5.25 8.58 -17.00
C ARG A 112 -3.99 7.86 -16.49
N THR A 113 -3.48 8.26 -15.34
CA THR A 113 -2.25 7.68 -14.77
C THR A 113 -2.43 6.21 -14.40
N VAL A 114 -3.54 5.87 -13.74
CA VAL A 114 -3.82 4.46 -13.37
C VAL A 114 -4.02 3.60 -14.61
N ALA A 115 -4.78 4.05 -15.60
CA ALA A 115 -5.01 3.30 -16.84
C ALA A 115 -3.73 3.09 -17.65
N ALA A 116 -2.87 4.12 -17.77
CA ALA A 116 -1.57 4.00 -18.44
C ALA A 116 -0.64 3.01 -17.71
N THR A 117 -0.61 3.06 -16.37
CA THR A 117 0.16 2.12 -15.55
C THR A 117 -0.36 0.70 -15.72
N ARG A 118 -1.69 0.47 -15.63
CA ARG A 118 -2.31 -0.84 -15.83
C ARG A 118 -1.99 -1.41 -17.20
N ALA A 119 -2.13 -0.61 -18.25
CA ALA A 119 -1.79 -1.04 -19.61
C ALA A 119 -0.31 -1.44 -19.76
N ALA A 120 0.58 -0.79 -19.00
CA ALA A 120 2.02 -1.07 -19.05
C ALA A 120 2.43 -2.36 -18.33
N ILE A 121 1.73 -2.74 -17.24
CA ILE A 121 2.09 -3.90 -16.40
C ILE A 121 1.22 -5.15 -16.64
N GLY A 122 0.05 -5.00 -17.27
CA GLY A 122 -0.91 -6.10 -17.49
C GLY A 122 -1.68 -6.53 -16.22
N ASP A 123 -2.62 -7.46 -16.37
CA ASP A 123 -3.55 -7.86 -15.32
C ASP A 123 -2.95 -8.82 -14.27
N GLY A 124 -1.78 -9.40 -14.55
CA GLY A 124 -1.11 -10.34 -13.64
C GLY A 124 -0.32 -9.69 -12.51
N ILE A 125 -0.19 -8.35 -12.51
CA ILE A 125 0.58 -7.58 -11.53
C ILE A 125 -0.38 -6.76 -10.67
N GLY A 126 -0.24 -6.85 -9.34
CA GLY A 126 -1.05 -6.05 -8.42
C GLY A 126 -0.79 -4.55 -8.56
N LEU A 127 -1.82 -3.74 -8.79
CA LEU A 127 -1.72 -2.28 -8.93
C LEU A 127 -2.37 -1.57 -7.75
N LYS A 128 -1.58 -0.80 -6.99
CA LYS A 128 -2.07 0.02 -5.89
C LYS A 128 -1.95 1.50 -6.24
N ALA A 129 -3.06 2.22 -6.20
CA ALA A 129 -3.11 3.66 -6.43
C ALA A 129 -2.93 4.41 -5.10
N ILE A 130 -1.83 5.16 -4.97
CA ILE A 130 -1.57 6.01 -3.81
C ILE A 130 -2.28 7.36 -4.03
N LEU A 131 -3.32 7.60 -3.26
CA LEU A 131 -4.20 8.76 -3.44
C LEU A 131 -3.73 10.01 -2.70
N GLU A 132 -2.79 9.87 -1.75
CA GLU A 132 -2.33 10.93 -0.82
C GLU A 132 -3.50 11.59 -0.08
N THR A 133 -4.32 10.76 0.57
CA THR A 133 -5.60 11.16 1.17
C THR A 133 -5.49 12.31 2.17
N GLY A 134 -4.36 12.43 2.88
CA GLY A 134 -4.10 13.53 3.80
C GLY A 134 -4.02 14.90 3.12
N SER A 135 -3.82 14.94 1.80
CA SER A 135 -3.75 16.17 0.99
C SER A 135 -5.05 16.46 0.23
N LEU A 136 -6.00 15.52 0.15
CA LEU A 136 -7.21 15.66 -0.67
C LEU A 136 -8.31 16.55 -0.06
N GLY A 137 -8.18 16.94 1.22
CA GLY A 137 -9.03 17.97 1.82
C GLY A 137 -10.43 17.51 2.28
N GLY A 138 -10.77 16.21 2.21
CA GLY A 138 -12.02 15.71 2.80
C GLY A 138 -12.58 14.45 2.15
N ALA A 139 -13.62 13.89 2.77
CA ALA A 139 -14.21 12.60 2.42
C ALA A 139 -14.71 12.53 0.96
N ASP A 140 -15.35 13.59 0.45
CA ASP A 140 -15.87 13.62 -0.91
C ASP A 140 -14.77 13.56 -1.97
N ALA A 141 -13.65 14.27 -1.76
CA ALA A 141 -12.50 14.23 -2.67
C ALA A 141 -11.82 12.85 -2.62
N ILE A 142 -11.67 12.27 -1.42
CA ILE A 142 -11.13 10.91 -1.26
C ILE A 142 -11.99 9.89 -1.98
N ARG A 143 -13.32 9.97 -1.84
CA ARG A 143 -14.27 9.08 -2.51
C ARG A 143 -14.13 9.17 -4.03
N ARG A 144 -14.21 10.38 -4.61
CA ARG A 144 -14.06 10.57 -6.07
C ARG A 144 -12.71 10.06 -6.58
N ALA A 145 -11.63 10.35 -5.88
CA ALA A 145 -10.29 9.86 -6.24
C ALA A 145 -10.22 8.32 -6.21
N GLY A 146 -10.80 7.69 -5.20
CA GLY A 146 -10.88 6.23 -5.08
C GLY A 146 -11.71 5.59 -6.19
N GLU A 147 -12.88 6.15 -6.48
CA GLU A 147 -13.76 5.68 -7.56
C GLU A 147 -13.08 5.76 -8.93
N GLN A 148 -12.37 6.87 -9.22
CA GLN A 148 -11.60 7.02 -10.45
C GLN A 148 -10.47 5.98 -10.53
N ALA A 149 -9.71 5.79 -9.47
CA ALA A 149 -8.60 4.84 -9.45
C ALA A 149 -9.10 3.39 -9.66
N LEU A 150 -10.15 2.97 -8.95
CA LEU A 150 -10.76 1.65 -9.19
C LEU A 150 -11.31 1.55 -10.61
N GLY A 151 -12.07 2.55 -11.08
CA GLY A 151 -12.62 2.59 -12.42
C GLY A 151 -11.58 2.43 -13.52
N ALA A 152 -10.38 2.95 -13.29
CA ALA A 152 -9.25 2.89 -14.23
C ALA A 152 -8.38 1.61 -14.10
N GLY A 153 -8.71 0.68 -13.20
CA GLY A 153 -8.04 -0.62 -13.11
C GLY A 153 -7.08 -0.80 -11.93
N ALA A 154 -7.13 0.04 -10.91
CA ALA A 154 -6.44 -0.24 -9.66
C ALA A 154 -7.07 -1.45 -8.94
N ASP A 155 -6.23 -2.30 -8.33
CA ASP A 155 -6.64 -3.40 -7.47
C ASP A 155 -6.75 -2.92 -6.01
N PHE A 156 -5.90 -1.99 -5.61
CA PHE A 156 -5.88 -1.41 -4.27
C PHE A 156 -5.98 0.11 -4.31
N LEU A 157 -6.72 0.65 -3.36
CA LEU A 157 -6.66 2.06 -2.97
C LEU A 157 -5.72 2.22 -1.79
N LYS A 158 -4.63 2.98 -1.96
CA LYS A 158 -3.65 3.24 -0.90
C LYS A 158 -3.79 4.67 -0.40
N THR A 159 -3.78 4.84 0.92
CA THR A 159 -3.99 6.16 1.52
C THR A 159 -2.88 7.14 1.18
N SER A 160 -1.61 6.81 1.45
CA SER A 160 -0.54 7.82 1.48
C SER A 160 0.82 7.26 1.06
N THR A 161 1.70 8.16 0.60
CA THR A 161 3.13 7.86 0.38
C THR A 161 3.89 7.68 1.70
N GLY A 162 3.45 8.36 2.76
CA GLY A 162 4.20 8.52 4.00
C GLY A 162 5.38 9.50 3.89
N LYS A 163 5.49 10.26 2.79
CA LYS A 163 6.55 11.24 2.51
C LYS A 163 6.04 12.66 2.38
N VAL A 164 4.76 12.82 2.03
CA VAL A 164 4.11 14.11 1.82
C VAL A 164 2.87 14.19 2.72
N GLY A 165 2.72 15.25 3.49
CA GLY A 165 1.52 15.49 4.30
C GLY A 165 1.23 14.45 5.40
N PRO A 166 0.02 14.47 5.94
CA PRO A 166 -0.44 13.48 6.91
C PRO A 166 -0.54 12.07 6.31
N GLY A 167 -0.11 11.07 7.07
CA GLY A 167 -0.24 9.65 6.68
C GLY A 167 -1.69 9.14 6.73
N ALA A 168 -1.83 7.82 6.92
CA ALA A 168 -3.15 7.19 7.05
C ALA A 168 -3.93 7.74 8.25
N SER A 169 -5.24 7.91 8.06
CA SER A 169 -6.20 8.12 9.15
C SER A 169 -7.32 7.08 9.06
N LEU A 170 -7.95 6.78 10.20
CA LEU A 170 -9.11 5.89 10.24
C LEU A 170 -10.26 6.44 9.40
N GLU A 171 -10.46 7.77 9.41
CA GLU A 171 -11.49 8.43 8.61
C GLU A 171 -11.26 8.23 7.10
N ALA A 172 -10.07 8.55 6.59
CA ALA A 172 -9.75 8.34 5.18
C ALA A 172 -9.83 6.86 4.78
N THR A 173 -9.34 5.96 5.64
CA THR A 173 -9.40 4.52 5.40
C THR A 173 -10.84 4.02 5.35
N ARG A 174 -11.74 4.54 6.20
CA ARG A 174 -13.18 4.24 6.16
C ARG A 174 -13.79 4.60 4.81
N VAL A 175 -13.50 5.80 4.31
CA VAL A 175 -14.01 6.24 3.00
C VAL A 175 -13.54 5.29 1.89
N LEU A 176 -12.27 4.87 1.90
CA LEU A 176 -11.76 3.93 0.89
C LEU A 176 -12.38 2.54 1.01
N LEU A 177 -12.62 2.04 2.23
CA LEU A 177 -13.33 0.78 2.45
C LEU A 177 -14.77 0.84 1.93
N GLU A 178 -15.46 1.95 2.15
CA GLU A 178 -16.81 2.18 1.60
C GLU A 178 -16.81 2.20 0.08
N VAL A 179 -15.83 2.87 -0.56
CA VAL A 179 -15.68 2.87 -2.02
C VAL A 179 -15.49 1.45 -2.56
N VAL A 180 -14.62 0.65 -1.92
CA VAL A 180 -14.37 -0.76 -2.28
C VAL A 180 -15.64 -1.61 -2.08
N ARG A 181 -16.36 -1.43 -0.99
CA ARG A 181 -17.62 -2.13 -0.71
C ARG A 181 -18.67 -1.80 -1.75
N ASP A 182 -18.88 -0.52 -2.03
CA ASP A 182 -19.92 -0.04 -2.94
C ASP A 182 -19.62 -0.44 -4.40
N ALA A 183 -18.34 -0.52 -4.77
CA ALA A 183 -17.87 -1.05 -6.06
C ALA A 183 -17.96 -2.58 -6.17
N GLY A 184 -18.10 -3.32 -5.07
CA GLY A 184 -18.08 -4.78 -5.04
C GLY A 184 -16.74 -5.40 -5.43
N ARG A 185 -15.66 -4.62 -5.53
CA ARG A 185 -14.31 -5.05 -5.93
C ARG A 185 -13.26 -4.11 -5.38
N GLY A 186 -11.99 -4.58 -5.40
CA GLY A 186 -10.83 -3.83 -4.94
C GLY A 186 -10.44 -4.18 -3.51
N ALA A 187 -9.41 -3.52 -3.04
CA ALA A 187 -8.77 -3.70 -1.75
C ALA A 187 -8.26 -2.36 -1.22
N VAL A 188 -7.86 -2.31 0.06
CA VAL A 188 -7.37 -1.08 0.69
C VAL A 188 -5.99 -1.32 1.31
N LYS A 189 -5.09 -0.33 1.16
CA LYS A 189 -3.81 -0.27 1.88
C LYS A 189 -3.75 1.02 2.71
N ALA A 190 -3.73 0.88 4.03
CA ALA A 190 -3.45 1.99 4.93
C ALA A 190 -1.92 2.15 5.09
N SER A 191 -1.37 3.33 4.90
CA SER A 191 0.07 3.57 5.01
C SER A 191 0.43 4.98 5.48
N GLY A 192 1.54 5.07 6.23
CA GLY A 192 2.03 6.31 6.83
C GLY A 192 1.59 6.46 8.30
N GLY A 193 2.55 6.33 9.21
CA GLY A 193 2.35 6.59 10.63
C GLY A 193 1.89 5.40 11.49
N ILE A 194 1.60 4.24 10.93
CA ILE A 194 1.18 3.04 11.69
C ILE A 194 2.43 2.29 12.16
N ARG A 195 2.64 2.21 13.47
CA ARG A 195 3.89 1.73 14.07
C ARG A 195 3.73 0.69 15.16
N THR A 196 2.53 0.57 15.75
CA THR A 196 2.27 -0.33 16.88
C THR A 196 1.15 -1.32 16.60
N ALA A 197 1.15 -2.43 17.33
CA ALA A 197 0.13 -3.47 17.23
C ALA A 197 -1.27 -2.91 17.53
N GLU A 198 -1.39 -1.98 18.49
CA GLU A 198 -2.68 -1.35 18.82
C GLU A 198 -3.21 -0.55 17.63
N GLN A 199 -2.36 0.27 16.99
CA GLN A 199 -2.76 1.01 15.80
C GLN A 199 -3.18 0.06 14.67
N ALA A 200 -2.41 -1.02 14.43
CA ALA A 200 -2.77 -2.02 13.43
C ALA A 200 -4.13 -2.68 13.74
N ALA A 201 -4.39 -2.99 15.01
CA ALA A 201 -5.67 -3.56 15.46
C ALA A 201 -6.85 -2.61 15.19
N GLU A 202 -6.68 -1.28 15.38
CA GLU A 202 -7.72 -0.29 15.07
C GLU A 202 -8.08 -0.30 13.57
N TYR A 203 -7.10 -0.39 12.67
CA TYR A 203 -7.35 -0.46 11.22
C TYR A 203 -7.99 -1.79 10.81
N LEU A 204 -7.60 -2.91 11.44
CA LEU A 204 -8.24 -4.22 11.19
C LEU A 204 -9.68 -4.25 11.70
N ALA A 205 -9.93 -3.69 12.89
CA ALA A 205 -11.27 -3.58 13.44
C ALA A 205 -12.17 -2.69 12.56
N LEU A 206 -11.65 -1.59 12.05
CA LEU A 206 -12.34 -0.72 11.09
C LEU A 206 -12.69 -1.48 9.80
N ALA A 207 -11.76 -2.26 9.27
CA ALA A 207 -12.02 -3.04 8.07
C ALA A 207 -13.11 -4.10 8.31
N ASP A 208 -13.08 -4.79 9.45
CA ASP A 208 -14.11 -5.76 9.85
C ASP A 208 -15.46 -5.09 10.10
N GLU A 209 -15.49 -3.88 10.66
CA GLU A 209 -16.74 -3.11 10.86
C GLU A 209 -17.41 -2.76 9.52
N VAL A 210 -16.65 -2.25 8.55
CA VAL A 210 -17.19 -1.75 7.29
C VAL A 210 -17.52 -2.87 6.31
N MET A 211 -16.68 -3.91 6.27
CA MET A 211 -16.70 -4.95 5.23
C MET A 211 -17.21 -6.30 5.73
N GLY A 212 -17.36 -6.49 7.03
CA GLY A 212 -17.70 -7.75 7.66
C GLY A 212 -16.50 -8.47 8.27
N ALA A 213 -16.74 -9.22 9.34
CA ALA A 213 -15.72 -9.90 10.13
C ALA A 213 -14.85 -10.84 9.28
N GLY A 214 -13.51 -10.73 9.42
CA GLY A 214 -12.56 -11.55 8.71
C GLY A 214 -12.29 -11.14 7.25
N TRP A 215 -12.86 -10.03 6.79
CA TRP A 215 -12.63 -9.53 5.43
C TRP A 215 -11.17 -9.11 5.19
N ALA A 216 -10.51 -8.55 6.20
CA ALA A 216 -9.14 -8.09 6.11
C ALA A 216 -8.17 -9.28 6.04
N THR A 217 -7.89 -9.72 4.81
CA THR A 217 -6.86 -10.71 4.45
C THR A 217 -5.74 -10.04 3.64
N PRO A 218 -4.58 -10.68 3.43
CA PRO A 218 -3.49 -10.11 2.64
C PRO A 218 -3.89 -9.68 1.21
N GLU A 219 -4.92 -10.30 0.64
CA GLU A 219 -5.41 -10.00 -0.71
C GLU A 219 -6.34 -8.79 -0.74
N ARG A 220 -6.89 -8.39 0.43
CA ARG A 220 -7.96 -7.37 0.52
C ARG A 220 -7.59 -6.16 1.36
N PHE A 221 -6.70 -6.36 2.34
CA PHE A 221 -6.27 -5.29 3.22
C PHE A 221 -4.78 -5.36 3.50
N ARG A 222 -4.10 -4.22 3.43
CA ARG A 222 -2.67 -4.10 3.72
C ARG A 222 -2.39 -2.94 4.66
N ILE A 223 -1.33 -3.07 5.43
CA ILE A 223 -0.77 -2.00 6.26
C ILE A 223 0.67 -1.76 5.81
N GLY A 224 0.92 -0.60 5.20
CA GLY A 224 2.29 -0.20 4.81
C GLY A 224 3.03 0.39 6.01
N ALA A 225 4.03 -0.34 6.50
CA ALA A 225 4.78 0.06 7.69
C ALA A 225 6.24 -0.39 7.65
N SER A 226 7.11 0.32 8.37
CA SER A 226 8.54 -0.03 8.55
C SER A 226 8.80 -0.69 9.91
N SER A 227 8.39 -0.06 11.00
CA SER A 227 8.71 -0.50 12.37
C SER A 227 7.62 -1.36 13.03
N LEU A 228 6.44 -1.45 12.45
CA LEU A 228 5.32 -2.24 13.01
C LEU A 228 5.69 -3.72 13.21
N VAL A 229 6.47 -4.29 12.29
CA VAL A 229 6.88 -5.71 12.39
C VAL A 229 7.70 -5.96 13.65
N ASP A 230 8.59 -5.03 14.03
CA ASP A 230 9.41 -5.16 15.24
C ASP A 230 8.54 -5.18 16.52
N ASP A 231 7.50 -4.31 16.58
CA ASP A 231 6.56 -4.28 17.71
C ASP A 231 5.70 -5.56 17.78
N LEU A 232 5.20 -6.03 16.62
CA LEU A 232 4.43 -7.28 16.54
C LEU A 232 5.24 -8.49 16.99
N LEU A 233 6.49 -8.62 16.54
CA LEU A 233 7.36 -9.74 16.91
C LEU A 233 7.72 -9.72 18.39
N ALA A 234 8.07 -8.54 18.94
CA ALA A 234 8.39 -8.41 20.37
C ALA A 234 7.21 -8.84 21.26
N ARG A 235 5.97 -8.59 20.86
CA ARG A 235 4.77 -9.00 21.59
C ARG A 235 4.45 -10.48 21.41
N LEU A 236 4.70 -11.04 20.22
CA LEU A 236 4.52 -12.48 19.99
C LEU A 236 5.53 -13.32 20.77
N ASP A 237 6.75 -12.81 20.96
CA ASP A 237 7.78 -13.47 21.77
C ASP A 237 7.47 -13.40 23.28
N ALA A 238 6.65 -12.44 23.71
CA ALA A 238 6.24 -12.24 25.10
C ALA A 238 4.91 -12.95 25.47
N ALA A 239 4.19 -13.51 24.50
CA ALA A 239 2.87 -14.13 24.64
C ALA A 239 2.94 -15.66 24.78
#